data_a93dd47365fc6c227d0f093a4837a7d7
#
_entry.id   a93dd47365fc6c227d0f093a4837a7d7
#
_cell.length_a   1.000
_cell.length_b   1.000
_cell.length_c   1.000
_cell.angle_alpha   90.00
_cell.angle_beta   90.00
_cell.angle_gamma   90.00
#
_symmetry.space_group_name_H-M   'P 1'
#
loop_
_entity.id
_entity.type
_entity.pdbx_description
1 polymer ?
#
loop_
_entity_poly.entity_id
_entity_poly.type
_entity_poly.pdbx_seq_one_letter_code
_entity_poly.pdbx_strand_id
1 'polypeptide(L)'
;MYKKLTYILWVFAIIAALSTIRDACNFIHQNYIKTNKSMVTDCVTIDSFDDMYIYFKNDLGIDSKAYYDDSVDFALGSSIPVYTMNTEYYYTDKNALLFKEVNWEIHSFIIFLSLLLIVRSLFGIYKCWKEDKIICILKEI
;
A
#
# COMPACT_ATOMS: atom_id res chain seq x y z
N MET A 1 -37.32 -18.54 3.33
CA MET A 1 -36.41 -18.32 4.48
C MET A 1 -34.97 -18.25 4.06
N TYR A 2 -34.40 -19.19 3.32
CA TYR A 2 -33.01 -19.20 2.85
C TYR A 2 -32.60 -17.98 2.02
N LYS A 3 -33.45 -17.45 1.13
CA LYS A 3 -33.15 -16.30 0.28
C LYS A 3 -32.92 -14.99 1.09
N LYS A 4 -33.74 -14.75 2.12
CA LYS A 4 -33.56 -13.59 3.00
C LYS A 4 -32.25 -13.69 3.77
N LEU A 5 -31.89 -14.89 4.21
CA LEU A 5 -30.62 -15.13 4.90
C LEU A 5 -29.42 -14.85 3.96
N THR A 6 -29.49 -15.32 2.71
CA THR A 6 -28.47 -15.09 1.70
C THR A 6 -28.29 -13.60 1.41
N TYR A 7 -29.39 -12.84 1.32
CA TYR A 7 -29.35 -11.39 1.13
C TYR A 7 -28.65 -10.69 2.30
N ILE A 8 -28.99 -11.06 3.52
CA ILE A 8 -28.37 -10.53 4.74
C ILE A 8 -26.87 -10.84 4.75
N LEU A 9 -26.45 -12.05 4.40
CA LEU A 9 -25.04 -12.44 4.33
C LEU A 9 -24.25 -11.60 3.33
N TRP A 10 -24.80 -11.29 2.16
CA TRP A 10 -24.15 -10.42 1.19
C TRP A 10 -24.01 -8.98 1.70
N VAL A 11 -25.02 -8.45 2.39
CA VAL A 11 -24.95 -7.12 3.01
C VAL A 11 -23.87 -7.09 4.09
N PHE A 12 -23.80 -8.11 4.96
CA PHE A 12 -22.72 -8.21 5.96
C PHE A 12 -21.33 -8.30 5.32
N ALA A 13 -21.19 -9.04 4.22
CA ALA A 13 -19.93 -9.13 3.49
C ALA A 13 -19.46 -7.76 2.95
N ILE A 14 -20.38 -6.93 2.45
CA ILE A 14 -20.08 -5.57 2.01
C ILE A 14 -19.63 -4.70 3.19
N ILE A 15 -20.35 -4.75 4.30
CA ILE A 15 -19.99 -3.96 5.50
C ILE A 15 -18.61 -4.36 6.02
N ALA A 16 -18.32 -5.65 6.09
CA ALA A 16 -17.02 -6.17 6.51
C ALA A 16 -15.91 -5.72 5.56
N ALA A 17 -16.12 -5.79 4.24
CA ALA A 17 -15.16 -5.34 3.24
C ALA A 17 -14.89 -3.84 3.32
N LEU A 18 -15.92 -3.01 3.51
CA LEU A 18 -15.77 -1.57 3.69
C LEU A 18 -14.99 -1.22 4.97
N SER A 19 -15.26 -1.94 6.07
CA SER A 19 -14.51 -1.80 7.32
C SER A 19 -13.04 -2.14 7.13
N THR A 20 -12.74 -3.22 6.44
CA THR A 20 -11.35 -3.64 6.13
C THR A 20 -10.61 -2.61 5.29
N ILE A 21 -11.27 -2.03 4.27
CA ILE A 21 -10.69 -0.96 3.45
C ILE A 21 -10.39 0.27 4.31
N ARG A 22 -11.33 0.68 5.16
CA ARG A 22 -11.16 1.80 6.07
C ARG A 22 -9.96 1.59 6.99
N ASP A 23 -9.86 0.41 7.59
CA ASP A 23 -8.77 0.09 8.53
C ASP A 23 -7.42 0.06 7.82
N ALA A 24 -7.35 -0.51 6.61
CA ALA A 24 -6.14 -0.50 5.78
C ALA A 24 -5.72 0.93 5.41
N CYS A 25 -6.66 1.78 4.98
CA CYS A 25 -6.38 3.18 4.67
C CYS A 25 -5.90 3.97 5.89
N ASN A 26 -6.52 3.77 7.05
CA ASN A 26 -6.10 4.40 8.29
C ASN A 26 -4.70 3.96 8.72
N PHE A 27 -4.38 2.67 8.58
CA PHE A 27 -3.06 2.13 8.90
C PHE A 27 -1.99 2.74 7.99
N ILE A 28 -2.22 2.79 6.68
CA ILE A 28 -1.34 3.42 5.71
C ILE A 28 -1.10 4.89 6.10
N HIS A 29 -2.16 5.63 6.37
CA HIS A 29 -2.07 7.05 6.71
C HIS A 29 -1.28 7.30 7.99
N GLN A 30 -1.55 6.56 9.05
CA GLN A 30 -0.85 6.68 10.33
C GLN A 30 0.63 6.32 10.20
N ASN A 31 0.95 5.24 9.51
CA ASN A 31 2.33 4.83 9.28
C ASN A 31 3.08 5.81 8.38
N TYR A 32 2.43 6.35 7.35
CA TYR A 32 3.01 7.39 6.52
C TYR A 32 3.41 8.63 7.34
N ILE A 33 2.53 9.12 8.19
CA ILE A 33 2.81 10.28 9.06
C ILE A 33 3.95 9.96 10.03
N LYS A 34 3.92 8.79 10.67
CA LYS A 34 4.95 8.36 11.62
C LYS A 34 6.31 8.26 10.94
N THR A 35 6.37 7.58 9.81
CA THR A 35 7.61 7.39 9.04
C THR A 35 8.17 8.72 8.55
N ASN A 36 7.32 9.59 8.02
CA ASN A 36 7.75 10.90 7.54
C ASN A 36 8.31 11.81 8.66
N LYS A 37 7.78 11.69 9.88
CA LYS A 37 8.30 12.42 11.05
C LYS A 37 9.61 11.86 11.59
N SER A 38 9.82 10.55 11.47
CA SER A 38 10.98 9.84 12.03
C SER A 38 12.12 9.70 11.03
N MET A 39 11.89 10.09 9.79
CA MET A 39 12.89 10.01 8.71
C MET A 39 14.03 11.03 8.95
N VAL A 40 15.25 10.53 8.84
CA VAL A 40 16.47 11.35 8.89
C VAL A 40 16.98 11.56 7.48
N THR A 41 17.37 12.79 7.16
CA THR A 41 17.97 13.18 5.88
C THR A 41 19.42 13.55 6.12
N ASP A 42 20.33 12.88 5.45
CA ASP A 42 21.76 13.15 5.47
C ASP A 42 22.25 13.53 4.07
N CYS A 43 23.22 14.45 3.99
CA CYS A 43 23.93 14.73 2.77
C CYS A 43 25.25 13.96 2.76
N VAL A 44 25.42 13.09 1.77
CA VAL A 44 26.60 12.22 1.67
C VAL A 44 27.33 12.45 0.36
N THR A 45 28.65 12.25 0.38
CA THR A 45 29.48 12.30 -0.83
C THR A 45 29.62 10.90 -1.42
N ILE A 46 29.40 10.77 -2.72
CA ILE A 46 29.44 9.51 -3.42
C ILE A 46 30.88 9.08 -3.66
N ASP A 47 31.28 7.94 -3.09
CA ASP A 47 32.59 7.33 -3.28
C ASP A 47 32.62 6.42 -4.52
N SER A 48 31.59 5.62 -4.69
CA SER A 48 31.40 4.71 -5.83
C SER A 48 29.93 4.38 -6.01
N PHE A 49 29.56 3.73 -7.11
CA PHE A 49 28.21 3.25 -7.35
C PHE A 49 28.22 2.02 -8.28
N ASP A 50 27.16 1.24 -8.21
CA ASP A 50 26.83 0.15 -9.14
C ASP A 50 25.40 0.33 -9.67
N ASP A 51 24.83 -0.70 -10.29
CA ASP A 51 23.50 -0.64 -10.91
C ASP A 51 22.35 -0.46 -9.91
N MET A 52 22.58 -0.70 -8.61
CA MET A 52 21.52 -0.66 -7.59
C MET A 52 21.85 0.23 -6.41
N TYR A 53 23.12 0.50 -6.16
CA TYR A 53 23.58 1.15 -4.93
C TYR A 53 24.58 2.26 -5.19
N ILE A 54 24.50 3.27 -4.35
CA ILE A 54 25.51 4.29 -4.16
C ILE A 54 26.26 3.95 -2.87
N TYR A 55 27.58 4.00 -2.89
CA TYR A 55 28.44 3.73 -1.75
C TYR A 55 29.05 5.04 -1.22
N PHE A 56 29.01 5.20 0.08
CA PHE A 56 29.50 6.39 0.78
C PHE A 56 29.96 6.04 2.20
N LYS A 57 30.64 6.97 2.85
CA LYS A 57 30.92 6.90 4.29
C LYS A 57 29.90 7.77 5.03
N ASN A 58 29.28 7.20 6.06
CA ASN A 58 28.40 7.97 6.94
C ASN A 58 29.20 8.90 7.86
N ASP A 59 28.53 9.71 8.68
CA ASP A 59 29.15 10.65 9.61
C ASP A 59 30.07 9.99 10.64
N LEU A 60 29.93 8.70 10.88
CA LEU A 60 30.79 7.89 11.74
C LEU A 60 31.98 7.30 10.99
N GLY A 61 32.14 7.56 9.70
CA GLY A 61 33.20 7.00 8.86
C GLY A 61 33.00 5.53 8.49
N ILE A 62 31.79 5.01 8.67
CA ILE A 62 31.41 3.62 8.34
C ILE A 62 30.96 3.55 6.88
N ASP A 63 31.47 2.56 6.15
CA ASP A 63 31.06 2.30 4.78
C ASP A 63 29.56 1.91 4.76
N SER A 64 28.79 2.67 4.01
CA SER A 64 27.33 2.55 3.91
C SER A 64 26.91 2.57 2.45
N LYS A 65 25.69 2.12 2.17
CA LYS A 65 25.13 2.12 0.82
C LYS A 65 23.68 2.60 0.83
N ALA A 66 23.29 3.30 -0.23
CA ALA A 66 21.93 3.75 -0.47
C ALA A 66 21.38 3.11 -1.74
N TYR A 67 20.12 2.68 -1.70
CA TYR A 67 19.37 2.31 -2.90
C TYR A 67 19.11 3.53 -3.75
N TYR A 68 19.32 3.43 -5.06
CA TYR A 68 18.93 4.48 -5.98
C TYR A 68 18.09 3.93 -7.12
N ASP A 69 17.27 4.81 -7.70
CA ASP A 69 16.52 4.56 -8.91
C ASP A 69 17.23 5.26 -10.08
N ASP A 70 17.22 4.64 -11.26
CA ASP A 70 17.86 5.15 -12.51
C ASP A 70 17.40 6.56 -12.92
N SER A 71 16.41 7.12 -12.23
CA SER A 71 15.91 8.47 -12.47
C SER A 71 16.80 9.60 -11.92
N VAL A 72 17.83 9.29 -11.15
CA VAL A 72 18.71 10.31 -10.51
C VAL A 72 20.07 10.30 -11.18
N ASP A 73 20.35 11.36 -11.91
CA ASP A 73 21.70 11.64 -12.42
C ASP A 73 22.61 12.12 -11.29
N PHE A 74 23.70 11.41 -11.04
CA PHE A 74 24.74 11.81 -10.09
C PHE A 74 26.13 11.51 -10.64
N ALA A 75 27.11 12.22 -10.11
CA ALA A 75 28.52 12.06 -10.46
C ALA A 75 29.33 11.65 -9.22
N LEU A 76 30.41 10.90 -9.43
CA LEU A 76 31.39 10.59 -8.37
C LEU A 76 31.87 11.87 -7.71
N GLY A 77 31.96 11.87 -6.38
CA GLY A 77 32.35 13.02 -5.58
C GLY A 77 31.28 14.10 -5.41
N SER A 78 30.09 13.92 -6.02
CA SER A 78 28.96 14.82 -5.78
C SER A 78 28.31 14.54 -4.42
N SER A 79 27.70 15.57 -3.83
CA SER A 79 26.94 15.46 -2.59
C SER A 79 25.46 15.33 -2.90
N ILE A 80 24.83 14.28 -2.37
CA ILE A 80 23.40 14.03 -2.55
C ILE A 80 22.70 13.80 -1.21
N PRO A 81 21.40 14.12 -1.09
CA PRO A 81 20.63 13.75 0.08
C PRO A 81 20.30 12.26 0.05
N VAL A 82 20.41 11.60 1.19
CA VAL A 82 19.96 10.23 1.43
C VAL A 82 19.01 10.20 2.61
N TYR A 83 18.09 9.26 2.60
CA TYR A 83 17.02 9.15 3.59
C TYR A 83 17.09 7.80 4.29
N THR A 84 16.95 7.81 5.62
CA THR A 84 16.96 6.59 6.42
C THR A 84 15.98 6.69 7.59
N MET A 85 15.51 5.54 8.06
CA MET A 85 14.77 5.42 9.32
C MET A 85 15.66 4.95 10.46
N ASN A 86 16.69 4.15 10.11
CA ASN A 86 17.54 3.51 11.10
C ASN A 86 18.93 3.42 10.56
N THR A 87 19.83 3.99 10.41
CA THR A 87 21.22 3.91 9.91
C THR A 87 21.67 2.60 9.23
N GLU A 88 20.76 1.62 9.09
CA GLU A 88 21.04 0.34 8.41
C GLU A 88 20.77 0.41 6.91
N TYR A 89 19.72 1.14 6.52
CA TYR A 89 19.28 1.26 5.13
C TYR A 89 19.09 2.72 4.75
N TYR A 90 19.66 3.09 3.62
CA TYR A 90 19.53 4.43 3.05
C TYR A 90 18.89 4.35 1.66
N TYR A 91 18.12 5.36 1.32
CA TYR A 91 17.49 5.54 0.01
C TYR A 91 17.78 6.93 -0.52
N THR A 92 18.01 7.03 -1.83
CA THR A 92 18.16 8.33 -2.51
C THR A 92 16.80 8.96 -2.80
N ASP A 93 15.73 8.16 -2.86
CA ASP A 93 14.36 8.64 -3.01
C ASP A 93 13.58 8.50 -1.70
N LYS A 94 13.08 9.62 -1.21
CA LYS A 94 12.24 9.70 -0.03
C LYS A 94 10.98 8.83 -0.15
N ASN A 95 10.35 8.82 -1.34
CA ASN A 95 9.12 8.06 -1.57
C ASN A 95 9.36 6.55 -1.54
N ALA A 96 10.50 6.09 -2.08
CA ALA A 96 10.86 4.67 -2.05
C ALA A 96 10.99 4.16 -0.60
N LEU A 97 11.63 4.94 0.27
CA LEU A 97 11.70 4.62 1.70
C LEU A 97 10.32 4.60 2.36
N LEU A 98 9.47 5.59 2.09
CA LEU A 98 8.10 5.66 2.62
C LEU A 98 7.27 4.46 2.18
N PHE A 99 7.33 4.06 0.91
CA PHE A 99 6.61 2.89 0.40
C PHE A 99 7.04 1.60 1.07
N LYS A 100 8.35 1.42 1.31
CA LYS A 100 8.86 0.25 2.01
C LYS A 100 8.38 0.19 3.45
N GLU A 101 8.53 1.26 4.22
CA GLU A 101 8.19 1.29 5.64
C GLU A 101 6.68 1.17 5.90
N VAL A 102 5.85 1.65 4.98
CA VAL A 102 4.38 1.57 5.08
C VAL A 102 3.84 0.21 4.66
N ASN A 103 4.67 -0.70 4.10
CA ASN A 103 4.21 -1.98 3.54
C ASN A 103 3.07 -1.81 2.53
N TRP A 104 3.22 -0.85 1.64
CA TRP A 104 2.20 -0.46 0.67
C TRP A 104 1.65 -1.64 -0.14
N GLU A 105 2.52 -2.57 -0.54
CA GLU A 105 2.13 -3.72 -1.36
C GLU A 105 1.09 -4.60 -0.68
N ILE A 106 1.30 -4.93 0.60
CA ILE A 106 0.38 -5.78 1.38
C ILE A 106 -0.97 -5.08 1.55
N HIS A 107 -0.96 -3.79 1.90
CA HIS A 107 -2.20 -3.05 2.13
C HIS A 107 -2.98 -2.80 0.84
N SER A 108 -2.31 -2.54 -0.28
CA SER A 108 -2.94 -2.43 -1.60
C SER A 108 -3.61 -3.75 -2.01
N PHE A 109 -2.97 -4.87 -1.73
CA PHE A 109 -3.53 -6.19 -2.00
C PHE A 109 -4.78 -6.47 -1.16
N ILE A 110 -4.76 -6.11 0.14
CA ILE A 110 -5.93 -6.23 1.03
C ILE A 110 -7.09 -5.37 0.50
N ILE A 111 -6.83 -4.12 0.11
CA ILE A 111 -7.84 -3.23 -0.47
C ILE A 111 -8.41 -3.83 -1.76
N PHE A 112 -7.56 -4.33 -2.65
CA PHE A 112 -7.98 -4.96 -3.90
C PHE A 112 -8.89 -6.17 -3.68
N LEU A 113 -8.52 -7.09 -2.76
CA LEU A 113 -9.35 -8.24 -2.41
C LEU A 113 -10.70 -7.81 -1.81
N SER A 114 -10.71 -6.78 -0.98
CA SER A 114 -11.93 -6.24 -0.39
C SER A 114 -12.86 -5.65 -1.44
N LEU A 115 -12.32 -4.95 -2.43
CA LEU A 115 -13.08 -4.42 -3.58
C LEU A 115 -13.68 -5.55 -4.42
N LEU A 116 -12.93 -6.63 -4.69
CA LEU A 116 -13.46 -7.81 -5.38
C LEU A 116 -14.61 -8.45 -4.61
N LEU A 117 -14.51 -8.52 -3.28
CA LEU A 117 -15.59 -9.06 -2.44
C LEU A 117 -16.83 -8.17 -2.51
N ILE A 118 -16.71 -6.85 -2.53
CA ILE A 118 -17.82 -5.92 -2.70
C ILE A 118 -18.51 -6.15 -4.05
N VAL A 119 -17.76 -6.20 -5.15
CA VAL A 119 -18.28 -6.43 -6.50
C VAL A 119 -19.03 -7.78 -6.55
N ARG A 120 -18.43 -8.83 -6.01
CA ARG A 120 -19.05 -10.16 -5.94
C ARG A 120 -20.35 -10.15 -5.15
N SER A 121 -20.37 -9.42 -4.02
CA SER A 121 -21.54 -9.33 -3.15
C SER A 121 -22.68 -8.54 -3.80
N LEU A 122 -22.36 -7.44 -4.48
CA LEU A 122 -23.34 -6.66 -5.26
C LEU A 122 -23.97 -7.50 -6.37
N PHE A 123 -23.16 -8.30 -7.06
CA PHE A 123 -23.66 -9.22 -8.08
C PHE A 123 -24.58 -10.30 -7.48
N GLY A 124 -24.24 -10.83 -6.30
CA GLY A 124 -25.07 -11.77 -5.56
C GLY A 124 -26.42 -11.16 -5.16
N ILE A 125 -26.41 -9.92 -4.65
CA ILE A 125 -27.62 -9.16 -4.32
C ILE A 125 -28.49 -8.95 -5.56
N TYR A 126 -27.89 -8.49 -6.67
CA TYR A 126 -28.60 -8.28 -7.94
C TYR A 126 -29.26 -9.56 -8.46
N LYS A 127 -28.55 -10.68 -8.40
CA LYS A 127 -29.09 -12.00 -8.81
C LYS A 127 -30.31 -12.39 -7.96
N CYS A 128 -30.21 -12.28 -6.65
CA CYS A 128 -31.33 -12.56 -5.74
C CYS A 128 -32.54 -11.67 -6.04
N TRP A 129 -32.32 -10.37 -6.24
CA TRP A 129 -33.38 -9.42 -6.57
C TRP A 129 -34.06 -9.75 -7.91
N LYS A 130 -33.31 -10.11 -8.94
CA LYS A 130 -33.84 -10.50 -10.25
C LYS A 130 -34.69 -11.76 -10.16
N GLU A 131 -34.25 -12.77 -9.41
CA GLU A 131 -34.99 -14.01 -9.20
C GLU A 131 -36.32 -13.75 -8.47
N ASP A 132 -36.34 -12.92 -7.43
CA ASP A 132 -37.55 -12.56 -6.70
C ASP A 132 -38.57 -11.80 -7.58
N LYS A 133 -38.09 -10.93 -8.46
CA LYS A 133 -38.94 -10.19 -9.42
C LYS A 133 -39.60 -11.14 -10.43
N ILE A 134 -38.86 -12.13 -10.95
CA ILE A 134 -39.39 -13.14 -11.86
C ILE A 134 -40.47 -14.01 -11.16
N ILE A 135 -40.25 -14.39 -9.89
CA ILE A 135 -41.20 -15.16 -9.11
C ILE A 135 -42.48 -14.37 -8.83
N CYS A 136 -42.38 -13.07 -8.56
CA CYS A 136 -43.56 -12.20 -8.43
C CYS A 136 -44.40 -12.15 -9.71
N ILE A 137 -43.76 -11.95 -10.86
CA ILE A 137 -44.43 -11.91 -12.16
C ILE A 137 -45.14 -13.24 -12.46
N LEU A 138 -44.50 -14.37 -12.16
CA LEU A 138 -45.07 -15.70 -12.36
C LEU A 138 -46.25 -16.02 -11.42
N LYS A 139 -46.35 -15.33 -10.28
CA LYS A 139 -47.49 -15.48 -9.36
C LYS A 139 -48.70 -14.62 -9.74
N GLU A 140 -48.51 -13.61 -10.57
CA GLU A 140 -49.57 -12.73 -11.08
C GLU A 140 -50.17 -13.22 -12.40
N ILE A 141 -49.59 -14.24 -13.03
CA ILE A 141 -50.10 -14.97 -14.20
C ILE A 141 -50.85 -16.22 -13.75
#